data_1a8f6b0ab6259a6889004dff962f1b61
#
_entry.id   1a8f6b0ab6259a6889004dff962f1b61
#
_cell.length_a   1.000
_cell.length_b   1.000
_cell.length_c   1.000
_cell.angle_alpha   90.00
_cell.angle_beta   90.00
_cell.angle_gamma   90.00
#
_symmetry.space_group_name_H-M   'P 1'
#
loop_
_entity.id
_entity.type
_entity.pdbx_description
1 polymer ?
#
loop_
_entity_poly.entity_id
_entity_poly.type
_entity_poly.pdbx_seq_one_letter_code
_entity_poly.pdbx_strand_id
1 'polypeptide(L)'
;MKEIKVILVDKNDNEIGFMPKTEAHQKAVLHRAISVFLVNSANEWLIQQRSLEKYHSAGLWTNTCCSHPLPGETNAIAATRRLQEEMGIENCTLTRLFDFIYLEELENGLTEHELDHVYLGFSDQLPNMNTEEVMNFRYITFDELKSDVAKTPESYTIWFRRIFKRVQQHIETFHN
;
A
#
# COMPACT_ATOMS: atom_id res chain seq x y z
N MET A 1 19.17 6.22 14.48
CA MET A 1 17.79 6.43 13.99
C MET A 1 16.81 5.72 14.91
N LYS A 2 15.67 6.34 15.23
CA LYS A 2 14.64 5.70 16.06
C LYS A 2 13.98 4.59 15.25
N GLU A 3 14.04 3.36 15.73
CA GLU A 3 13.48 2.21 15.03
C GLU A 3 11.96 2.35 14.89
N ILE A 4 11.44 2.19 13.68
CA ILE A 4 10.01 2.29 13.38
C ILE A 4 9.30 1.08 14.00
N LYS A 5 8.28 1.34 14.82
CA LYS A 5 7.42 0.29 15.38
C LYS A 5 6.11 0.20 14.64
N VAL A 6 5.63 -1.02 14.45
CA VAL A 6 4.29 -1.33 13.92
C VAL A 6 3.33 -1.70 15.04
N ILE A 7 2.04 -1.54 14.79
CA ILE A 7 0.97 -1.88 15.72
C ILE A 7 0.60 -3.35 15.53
N LEU A 8 0.82 -4.16 16.55
CA LEU A 8 0.39 -5.56 16.54
C LEU A 8 -1.11 -5.65 16.83
N VAL A 9 -1.79 -6.54 16.11
CA VAL A 9 -3.24 -6.71 16.23
C VAL A 9 -3.64 -8.17 16.28
N ASP A 10 -4.83 -8.42 16.82
CA ASP A 10 -5.52 -9.70 16.64
C ASP A 10 -6.31 -9.72 15.31
N LYS A 11 -6.99 -10.83 15.02
CA LYS A 11 -7.79 -10.99 13.78
C LYS A 11 -9.02 -10.07 13.71
N ASN A 12 -9.39 -9.44 14.82
CA ASN A 12 -10.50 -8.50 14.92
C ASN A 12 -10.03 -7.04 14.91
N ASP A 13 -8.74 -6.80 14.58
CA ASP A 13 -8.12 -5.48 14.57
C ASP A 13 -7.98 -4.82 15.95
N ASN A 14 -8.04 -5.59 17.03
CA ASN A 14 -7.74 -5.08 18.36
C ASN A 14 -6.24 -4.96 18.53
N GLU A 15 -5.78 -3.78 19.00
CA GLU A 15 -4.37 -3.55 19.31
C GLU A 15 -3.93 -4.42 20.50
N ILE A 16 -2.86 -5.19 20.31
CA ILE A 16 -2.30 -6.09 21.33
C ILE A 16 -0.86 -5.74 21.72
N GLY A 17 -0.26 -4.74 21.10
CA GLY A 17 1.09 -4.27 21.41
C GLY A 17 1.79 -3.61 20.23
N PHE A 18 3.10 -3.44 20.38
CA PHE A 18 3.97 -2.83 19.39
C PHE A 18 5.25 -3.64 19.23
N MET A 19 5.81 -3.66 18.04
CA MET A 19 7.06 -4.34 17.75
C MET A 19 7.87 -3.55 16.73
N PRO A 20 9.21 -3.59 16.76
CA PRO A 20 10.03 -3.10 15.67
C PRO A 20 9.58 -3.71 14.33
N LYS A 21 9.47 -2.88 13.29
CA LYS A 21 8.95 -3.29 11.98
C LYS A 21 9.70 -4.51 11.42
N THR A 22 11.03 -4.47 11.44
CA THR A 22 11.85 -5.58 10.93
C THR A 22 11.60 -6.87 11.70
N GLU A 23 11.49 -6.79 13.03
CA GLU A 23 11.22 -7.95 13.89
C GLU A 23 9.83 -8.55 13.63
N ALA A 24 8.81 -7.71 13.39
CA ALA A 24 7.46 -8.17 13.05
C ALA A 24 7.45 -8.99 11.76
N HIS A 25 8.20 -8.56 10.73
CA HIS A 25 8.34 -9.30 9.48
C HIS A 25 9.19 -10.57 9.63
N GLN A 26 10.24 -10.55 10.45
CA GLN A 26 11.05 -11.74 10.72
C GLN A 26 10.29 -12.83 11.49
N LYS A 27 9.42 -12.42 12.41
CA LYS A 27 8.62 -13.33 13.25
C LYS A 27 7.24 -13.62 12.69
N ALA A 28 6.89 -13.07 11.53
CA ALA A 28 5.57 -13.20 10.91
C ALA A 28 4.40 -12.82 11.85
N VAL A 29 4.58 -11.79 12.69
CA VAL A 29 3.54 -11.35 13.63
C VAL A 29 2.51 -10.49 12.91
N LEU A 30 1.21 -10.77 13.14
CA LEU A 30 0.12 -9.98 12.54
C LEU A 30 0.18 -8.53 13.03
N HIS A 31 0.26 -7.60 12.09
CA HIS A 31 0.34 -6.18 12.38
C HIS A 31 -0.47 -5.36 11.37
N ARG A 32 -0.81 -4.12 11.74
CA ARG A 32 -1.57 -3.21 10.88
C ARG A 32 -0.75 -2.68 9.74
N ALA A 33 -1.39 -2.62 8.57
CA ALA A 33 -0.88 -1.96 7.39
C ALA A 33 -1.95 -1.06 6.75
N ILE A 34 -1.54 -0.21 5.84
CA ILE A 34 -2.42 0.61 5.00
C ILE A 34 -1.98 0.52 3.54
N SER A 35 -2.96 0.45 2.65
CA SER A 35 -2.76 0.56 1.20
C SER A 35 -3.62 1.69 0.64
N VAL A 36 -3.01 2.59 -0.12
CA VAL A 36 -3.70 3.71 -0.78
C VAL A 36 -3.71 3.49 -2.28
N PHE A 37 -4.86 3.69 -2.88
CA PHE A 37 -5.07 3.68 -4.32
C PHE A 37 -5.58 5.05 -4.75
N LEU A 38 -4.97 5.65 -5.76
CA LEU A 38 -5.47 6.88 -6.38
C LEU A 38 -5.83 6.64 -7.83
N VAL A 39 -6.93 7.28 -8.25
CA VAL A 39 -7.42 7.31 -9.62
C VAL A 39 -7.60 8.77 -10.04
N ASN A 40 -7.18 9.11 -11.26
CA ASN A 40 -7.35 10.45 -11.81
C ASN A 40 -8.71 10.62 -12.53
N SER A 41 -9.00 11.83 -12.99
CA SER A 41 -10.25 12.13 -13.73
C SER A 41 -10.37 11.41 -15.09
N ALA A 42 -9.24 10.91 -15.62
CA ALA A 42 -9.21 10.07 -16.83
C ALA A 42 -9.44 8.58 -16.54
N ASN A 43 -9.82 8.21 -15.30
CA ASN A 43 -9.95 6.83 -14.82
C ASN A 43 -8.65 5.99 -14.91
N GLU A 44 -7.51 6.64 -14.80
CA GLU A 44 -6.22 5.96 -14.72
C GLU A 44 -5.77 5.83 -13.28
N TRP A 45 -5.23 4.68 -12.95
CA TRP A 45 -4.64 4.37 -11.65
C TRP A 45 -3.24 4.95 -11.54
N LEU A 46 -2.96 5.64 -10.45
CA LEU A 46 -1.60 6.04 -10.10
C LEU A 46 -0.92 4.90 -9.36
N ILE A 47 0.04 4.24 -10.00
CA ILE A 47 0.87 3.21 -9.40
C ILE A 47 2.31 3.70 -9.27
N GLN A 48 3.02 3.20 -8.24
CA GLN A 48 4.42 3.50 -7.99
C GLN A 48 5.31 2.28 -8.21
N GLN A 49 6.56 2.53 -8.55
CA GLN A 49 7.64 1.54 -8.50
C GLN A 49 8.49 1.79 -7.26
N ARG A 50 8.60 0.79 -6.41
CA ARG A 50 9.33 0.88 -5.13
C ARG A 50 10.81 1.16 -5.35
N SER A 51 11.41 2.01 -4.51
CA SER A 51 12.84 2.23 -4.51
C SER A 51 13.63 0.93 -4.36
N LEU A 52 14.81 0.85 -4.97
CA LEU A 52 15.75 -0.26 -4.81
C LEU A 52 16.34 -0.36 -3.40
N GLU A 53 16.24 0.72 -2.61
CA GLU A 53 16.67 0.78 -1.20
C GLU A 53 15.67 0.11 -0.22
N LYS A 54 14.50 -0.36 -0.72
CA LYS A 54 13.54 -1.07 0.11
C LYS A 54 14.09 -2.42 0.54
N TYR A 55 13.92 -2.77 1.82
CA TYR A 55 14.46 -4.02 2.41
C TYR A 55 13.75 -5.29 1.92
N HIS A 56 12.57 -5.19 1.29
CA HIS A 56 11.89 -6.25 0.54
C HIS A 56 11.11 -5.69 -0.64
N SER A 57 10.80 -6.55 -1.61
CA SER A 57 10.02 -6.21 -2.82
C SER A 57 10.54 -4.95 -3.52
N ALA A 58 11.87 -4.75 -3.49
CA ALA A 58 12.54 -3.62 -4.11
C ALA A 58 12.34 -3.64 -5.63
N GLY A 59 12.11 -2.47 -6.23
CA GLY A 59 11.94 -2.32 -7.68
C GLY A 59 10.60 -2.83 -8.23
N LEU A 60 9.70 -3.39 -7.41
CA LEU A 60 8.40 -3.86 -7.87
C LEU A 60 7.38 -2.72 -7.96
N TRP A 61 6.46 -2.86 -8.91
CA TRP A 61 5.29 -2.02 -9.04
C TRP A 61 4.24 -2.36 -7.97
N THR A 62 3.55 -1.35 -7.47
CA THR A 62 2.53 -1.49 -6.44
C THR A 62 1.49 -0.37 -6.54
N ASN A 63 0.50 -0.38 -5.65
CA ASN A 63 -0.47 0.71 -5.50
C ASN A 63 0.21 2.06 -5.21
N THR A 64 -0.57 3.13 -5.10
CA THR A 64 -0.06 4.50 -4.98
C THR A 64 0.86 4.68 -3.77
N CYS A 65 0.51 4.15 -2.61
CA CYS A 65 1.43 3.97 -1.49
C CYS A 65 0.97 2.86 -0.55
N CYS A 66 1.90 2.24 0.18
CA CYS A 66 1.63 1.23 1.20
C CYS A 66 2.61 1.38 2.35
N SER A 67 2.12 1.27 3.58
CA SER A 67 2.93 1.48 4.78
C SER A 67 2.20 0.99 6.04
N HIS A 68 2.66 1.46 7.19
CA HIS A 68 2.13 1.08 8.50
C HIS A 68 1.76 2.32 9.31
N PRO A 69 0.63 2.28 10.06
CA PRO A 69 0.36 3.27 11.10
C PRO A 69 1.42 3.20 12.20
N LEU A 70 1.78 4.36 12.71
CA LEU A 70 2.66 4.47 13.88
C LEU A 70 1.85 4.27 15.17
N PRO A 71 2.48 3.86 16.29
CA PRO A 71 1.81 3.82 17.59
C PRO A 71 1.07 5.12 17.93
N GLY A 72 -0.23 5.02 18.22
CA GLY A 72 -1.11 6.15 18.49
C GLY A 72 -1.68 6.85 17.25
N GLU A 73 -1.34 6.41 16.05
CA GLU A 73 -1.84 6.95 14.80
C GLU A 73 -3.07 6.17 14.33
N THR A 74 -4.08 6.85 13.80
CA THR A 74 -5.20 6.18 13.13
C THR A 74 -4.78 5.74 11.72
N ASN A 75 -5.45 4.72 11.18
CA ASN A 75 -5.17 4.24 9.81
C ASN A 75 -5.36 5.34 8.76
N ALA A 76 -6.39 6.18 8.91
CA ALA A 76 -6.66 7.30 7.99
C ALA A 76 -5.56 8.37 8.03
N ILE A 77 -5.07 8.71 9.22
CA ILE A 77 -3.94 9.65 9.38
C ILE A 77 -2.68 9.06 8.75
N ALA A 78 -2.38 7.78 9.00
CA ALA A 78 -1.25 7.09 8.39
C ALA A 78 -1.32 7.09 6.86
N ALA A 79 -2.50 6.80 6.29
CA ALA A 79 -2.71 6.78 4.85
C ALA A 79 -2.43 8.16 4.22
N THR A 80 -2.97 9.24 4.82
CA THR A 80 -2.75 10.61 4.33
C THR A 80 -1.28 11.03 4.48
N ARG A 81 -0.67 10.76 5.64
CA ARG A 81 0.75 11.08 5.89
C ARG A 81 1.65 10.39 4.87
N ARG A 82 1.47 9.09 4.66
CA ARG A 82 2.32 8.32 3.76
C ARG A 82 2.13 8.69 2.29
N LEU A 83 0.91 9.02 1.89
CA LEU A 83 0.64 9.54 0.56
C LEU A 83 1.42 10.84 0.29
N GLN A 84 1.46 11.74 1.27
CA GLN A 84 2.25 12.97 1.20
C GLN A 84 3.75 12.68 1.22
N GLU A 85 4.24 11.82 2.13
CA GLU A 85 5.66 11.51 2.27
C GLU A 85 6.26 10.79 1.07
N GLU A 86 5.52 9.86 0.45
CA GLU A 86 6.01 9.07 -0.68
C GLU A 86 5.75 9.74 -2.04
N MET A 87 4.57 10.31 -2.24
CA MET A 87 4.10 10.80 -3.53
C MET A 87 3.96 12.32 -3.60
N GLY A 88 4.11 13.04 -2.47
CA GLY A 88 3.95 14.50 -2.42
C GLY A 88 2.52 14.98 -2.71
N ILE A 89 1.51 14.10 -2.58
CA ILE A 89 0.11 14.44 -2.82
C ILE A 89 -0.54 14.85 -1.51
N GLU A 90 -1.10 16.05 -1.49
CA GLU A 90 -1.72 16.67 -0.31
C GLU A 90 -3.22 16.91 -0.52
N ASN A 91 -3.94 17.06 0.59
CA ASN A 91 -5.37 17.42 0.58
C ASN A 91 -6.26 16.50 -0.27
N CYS A 92 -5.87 15.22 -0.39
CA CYS A 92 -6.67 14.20 -1.05
C CYS A 92 -7.59 13.52 -0.04
N THR A 93 -8.89 13.54 -0.32
CA THR A 93 -9.86 12.80 0.50
C THR A 93 -9.72 11.31 0.24
N LEU A 94 -9.44 10.54 1.28
CA LEU A 94 -9.31 9.10 1.22
C LEU A 94 -10.54 8.42 1.84
N THR A 95 -11.17 7.53 1.10
CA THR A 95 -12.30 6.71 1.55
C THR A 95 -11.83 5.30 1.84
N ARG A 96 -12.09 4.78 3.05
CA ARG A 96 -11.83 3.38 3.37
C ARG A 96 -12.76 2.48 2.56
N LEU A 97 -12.20 1.48 1.88
CA LEU A 97 -12.96 0.51 1.10
C LEU A 97 -13.24 -0.78 1.90
N PHE A 98 -12.19 -1.43 2.34
CA PHE A 98 -12.23 -2.71 3.06
C PHE A 98 -10.90 -2.92 3.80
N ASP A 99 -10.87 -3.97 4.59
CA ASP A 99 -9.66 -4.56 5.17
C ASP A 99 -9.57 -6.04 4.82
N PHE A 100 -8.35 -6.56 4.85
CA PHE A 100 -8.09 -7.98 4.64
C PHE A 100 -6.82 -8.41 5.36
N ILE A 101 -6.76 -9.68 5.73
CA ILE A 101 -5.57 -10.29 6.31
C ILE A 101 -4.91 -11.15 5.24
N TYR A 102 -3.59 -11.03 5.12
CA TYR A 102 -2.80 -11.93 4.30
C TYR A 102 -1.49 -12.30 4.97
N LEU A 103 -0.95 -13.43 4.57
CA LEU A 103 0.34 -13.97 4.99
C LEU A 103 1.08 -14.43 3.75
N GLU A 104 2.28 -13.93 3.54
CA GLU A 104 3.16 -14.26 2.42
C GLU A 104 4.62 -14.27 2.84
N GLU A 105 5.30 -15.35 2.49
CA GLU A 105 6.75 -15.42 2.62
C GLU A 105 7.42 -14.61 1.51
N LEU A 106 8.37 -13.79 1.89
CA LEU A 106 9.15 -12.95 1.00
C LEU A 106 10.60 -13.43 0.93
N GLU A 107 11.40 -12.74 0.12
CA GLU A 107 12.85 -12.92 0.10
C GLU A 107 13.49 -12.58 1.46
N ASN A 108 14.70 -13.08 1.69
CA ASN A 108 15.53 -12.80 2.87
C ASN A 108 14.92 -13.24 4.22
N GLY A 109 14.02 -14.24 4.23
CA GLY A 109 13.41 -14.76 5.45
C GLY A 109 12.42 -13.81 6.10
N LEU A 110 11.90 -12.86 5.36
CA LEU A 110 10.85 -11.95 5.79
C LEU A 110 9.48 -12.52 5.43
N THR A 111 8.47 -12.16 6.21
CA THR A 111 7.09 -12.57 5.98
C THR A 111 6.16 -11.37 6.18
N GLU A 112 5.35 -11.10 5.18
CA GLU A 112 4.19 -10.21 5.32
C GLU A 112 3.08 -10.95 6.05
N HIS A 113 2.70 -10.47 7.22
CA HIS A 113 1.51 -10.93 7.93
C HIS A 113 0.77 -9.70 8.41
N GLU A 114 -0.11 -9.21 7.56
CA GLU A 114 -0.72 -7.90 7.73
C GLU A 114 -2.24 -7.96 7.75
N LEU A 115 -2.83 -7.14 8.60
CA LEU A 115 -4.20 -6.67 8.51
C LEU A 115 -4.14 -5.31 7.81
N ASP A 116 -4.39 -5.32 6.50
CA ASP A 116 -4.23 -4.17 5.61
C ASP A 116 -5.55 -3.43 5.42
N HIS A 117 -5.56 -2.14 5.73
CA HIS A 117 -6.68 -1.24 5.52
C HIS A 117 -6.54 -0.52 4.19
N VAL A 118 -7.46 -0.77 3.28
CA VAL A 118 -7.42 -0.28 1.89
C VAL A 118 -8.22 1.00 1.74
N TYR A 119 -7.58 2.03 1.19
CA TYR A 119 -8.13 3.35 0.94
C TYR A 119 -8.12 3.69 -0.55
N LEU A 120 -9.15 4.41 -0.98
CA LEU A 120 -9.28 4.96 -2.33
C LEU A 120 -9.41 6.49 -2.25
N GLY A 121 -8.72 7.18 -3.13
CA GLY A 121 -8.89 8.61 -3.38
C GLY A 121 -8.94 8.93 -4.86
N PHE A 122 -9.47 10.12 -5.18
CA PHE A 122 -9.47 10.66 -6.54
C PHE A 122 -8.66 11.95 -6.56
N SER A 123 -7.69 12.04 -7.47
CA SER A 123 -6.81 13.21 -7.56
C SER A 123 -6.16 13.33 -8.92
N ASP A 124 -6.13 14.56 -9.42
CA ASP A 124 -5.37 14.95 -10.63
C ASP A 124 -4.04 15.63 -10.29
N GLN A 125 -3.64 15.64 -9.00
CA GLN A 125 -2.35 16.20 -8.61
C GLN A 125 -1.22 15.34 -9.19
N LEU A 126 -0.25 16.01 -9.81
CA LEU A 126 0.97 15.33 -10.26
C LEU A 126 1.84 14.96 -9.04
N PRO A 127 2.34 13.73 -8.99
CA PRO A 127 3.22 13.31 -7.92
C PRO A 127 4.52 14.12 -7.87
N ASN A 128 4.92 14.48 -6.65
CA ASN A 128 6.27 14.93 -6.33
C ASN A 128 6.91 13.85 -5.45
N MET A 129 7.33 12.75 -6.08
CA MET A 129 7.76 11.54 -5.39
C MET A 129 9.05 11.74 -4.59
N ASN A 130 9.10 11.14 -3.41
CA ASN A 130 10.32 11.00 -2.63
C ASN A 130 11.18 9.86 -3.22
N THR A 131 12.33 10.19 -3.79
CA THR A 131 13.20 9.22 -4.47
C THR A 131 13.84 8.18 -3.55
N GLU A 132 13.85 8.39 -2.24
CA GLU A 132 14.28 7.37 -1.26
C GLU A 132 13.24 6.26 -1.11
N GLU A 133 11.96 6.57 -1.35
CA GLU A 133 10.84 5.65 -1.20
C GLU A 133 10.37 5.08 -2.55
N VAL A 134 10.37 5.89 -3.60
CA VAL A 134 9.76 5.62 -4.91
C VAL A 134 10.75 5.95 -6.02
N MET A 135 11.07 4.98 -6.87
CA MET A 135 11.98 5.21 -7.99
C MET A 135 11.26 5.65 -9.28
N ASN A 136 9.96 5.37 -9.40
CA ASN A 136 9.17 5.74 -10.57
C ASN A 136 7.67 5.70 -10.25
N PHE A 137 6.85 6.34 -11.08
CA PHE A 137 5.40 6.21 -11.06
C PHE A 137 4.84 6.23 -12.48
N ARG A 138 3.62 5.75 -12.66
CA ARG A 138 2.88 5.90 -13.92
C ARG A 138 1.38 5.91 -13.67
N TYR A 139 0.68 6.52 -14.60
CA TYR A 139 -0.77 6.38 -14.74
C TYR A 139 -1.06 5.26 -15.74
N ILE A 140 -2.05 4.43 -15.44
CA ILE A 140 -2.40 3.26 -16.23
C ILE A 140 -3.89 2.97 -16.13
N THR A 141 -4.55 2.67 -17.23
CA THR A 141 -5.94 2.24 -17.21
C THR A 141 -6.07 0.85 -16.59
N PHE A 142 -7.24 0.54 -16.03
CA PHE A 142 -7.44 -0.76 -15.39
C PHE A 142 -7.27 -1.95 -16.37
N ASP A 143 -7.71 -1.81 -17.62
CA ASP A 143 -7.58 -2.89 -18.61
C ASP A 143 -6.11 -3.14 -18.99
N GLU A 144 -5.32 -2.07 -19.16
CA GLU A 144 -3.88 -2.19 -19.38
C GLU A 144 -3.19 -2.80 -18.17
N LEU A 145 -3.52 -2.33 -16.96
CA LEU A 145 -2.99 -2.85 -15.71
C LEU A 145 -3.29 -4.36 -15.54
N LYS A 146 -4.52 -4.77 -15.79
CA LYS A 146 -4.96 -6.16 -15.73
C LYS A 146 -4.16 -7.04 -16.73
N SER A 147 -3.96 -6.53 -17.94
CA SER A 147 -3.16 -7.21 -18.96
C SER A 147 -1.68 -7.31 -18.55
N ASP A 148 -1.12 -6.23 -18.00
CA ASP A 148 0.29 -6.16 -17.60
C ASP A 148 0.58 -7.09 -16.41
N VAL A 149 -0.28 -7.06 -15.37
CA VAL A 149 -0.19 -7.99 -14.24
C VAL A 149 -0.31 -9.46 -14.66
N ALA A 150 -1.14 -9.75 -15.68
CA ALA A 150 -1.27 -11.11 -16.19
C ALA A 150 -0.03 -11.59 -16.95
N LYS A 151 0.66 -10.69 -17.64
CA LYS A 151 1.88 -11.01 -18.43
C LYS A 151 3.14 -11.10 -17.58
N THR A 152 3.28 -10.21 -16.59
CA THR A 152 4.48 -10.07 -15.76
C THR A 152 4.12 -9.94 -14.27
N PRO A 153 3.44 -10.96 -13.68
CA PRO A 153 2.98 -10.88 -12.28
C PRO A 153 4.14 -10.68 -11.29
N GLU A 154 5.34 -11.18 -11.61
CA GLU A 154 6.56 -11.03 -10.80
C GLU A 154 7.04 -9.57 -10.70
N SER A 155 6.61 -8.70 -11.61
CA SER A 155 6.91 -7.26 -11.58
C SER A 155 6.06 -6.47 -10.59
N TYR A 156 5.10 -7.12 -9.93
CA TYR A 156 4.15 -6.50 -9.01
C TYR A 156 4.21 -7.12 -7.64
N THR A 157 4.03 -6.29 -6.60
CA THR A 157 3.98 -6.78 -5.21
C THR A 157 2.82 -7.75 -4.99
N ILE A 158 3.02 -8.69 -4.07
CA ILE A 158 2.03 -9.74 -3.82
C ILE A 158 0.72 -9.20 -3.28
N TRP A 159 0.75 -8.24 -2.34
CA TRP A 159 -0.46 -7.62 -1.80
C TRP A 159 -1.26 -6.89 -2.88
N PHE A 160 -0.60 -6.14 -3.76
CA PHE A 160 -1.25 -5.48 -4.89
C PHE A 160 -1.98 -6.47 -5.79
N ARG A 161 -1.31 -7.56 -6.20
CA ARG A 161 -1.90 -8.62 -7.03
C ARG A 161 -3.13 -9.28 -6.41
N ARG A 162 -3.19 -9.35 -5.06
CA ARG A 162 -4.31 -9.94 -4.34
C ARG A 162 -5.57 -9.10 -4.39
N ILE A 163 -5.44 -7.77 -4.41
CA ILE A 163 -6.58 -6.88 -4.14
C ILE A 163 -6.98 -5.95 -5.28
N PHE A 164 -6.12 -5.70 -6.29
CA PHE A 164 -6.39 -4.68 -7.31
C PHE A 164 -7.73 -4.88 -8.05
N LYS A 165 -8.14 -6.11 -8.31
CA LYS A 165 -9.45 -6.41 -8.92
C LYS A 165 -10.62 -6.07 -7.98
N ARG A 166 -10.46 -6.33 -6.67
CA ARG A 166 -11.46 -5.97 -5.67
C ARG A 166 -11.58 -4.45 -5.52
N VAL A 167 -10.46 -3.74 -5.59
CA VAL A 167 -10.47 -2.27 -5.60
C VAL A 167 -11.23 -1.74 -6.81
N GLN A 168 -11.02 -2.29 -8.02
CA GLN A 168 -11.76 -1.91 -9.22
C GLN A 168 -13.28 -2.10 -9.05
N GLN A 169 -13.72 -3.20 -8.46
CA GLN A 169 -15.14 -3.42 -8.19
C GLN A 169 -15.73 -2.31 -7.29
N HIS A 170 -14.98 -1.82 -6.31
CA HIS A 170 -15.41 -0.68 -5.50
C HIS A 170 -15.45 0.61 -6.31
N ILE A 171 -14.44 0.88 -7.16
CA ILE A 171 -14.40 2.07 -8.02
C ILE A 171 -15.65 2.14 -8.90
N GLU A 172 -16.05 1.03 -9.48
CA GLU A 172 -17.25 0.92 -10.33
C GLU A 172 -18.54 1.31 -9.58
N THR A 173 -18.60 1.09 -8.27
CA THR A 173 -19.77 1.49 -7.45
C THR A 173 -19.84 3.00 -7.21
N PHE A 174 -18.74 3.74 -7.30
CA PHE A 174 -18.74 5.21 -7.19
C PHE A 174 -19.20 5.91 -8.45
N HIS A 175 -19.20 5.22 -9.60
CA HIS A 175 -19.59 5.76 -10.90
C HIS A 175 -21.05 5.41 -11.30
N ASN A 176 -21.76 4.61 -10.49
CA ASN A 176 -23.18 4.26 -10.64
C ASN A 176 -24.04 5.06 -9.65
#